data_d3a91095937606b15069643e39244722
#
_entry.id   d3a91095937606b15069643e39244722
#
_cell.length_a   1.000
_cell.length_b   1.000
_cell.length_c   1.000
_cell.angle_alpha   90.00
_cell.angle_beta   90.00
_cell.angle_gamma   90.00
#
_symmetry.space_group_name_H-M   'P 1'
#
loop_
_entity.id
_entity.type
_entity.pdbx_description
1 polymer ?
#
loop_
_entity_poly.entity_id
_entity_poly.type
_entity_poly.pdbx_seq_one_letter_code
_entity_poly.pdbx_strand_id
1 'polypeptide(L)'
;VWEKKLLHLEPSDAPCPVRQGSAKPEFPDENGFTVALSYEGKVVYFDWFHFLTDGRGIAPFMTMVLQFYCNLRYGTAFEGQTLETDPAYDIEDILAKYPESQVANDMQRPVVQTFEETPTCCRIRLEKAGLVDAALRCGVKPFSTLTALLCKAVRAYLDKDEVLYSYSTDARDALGAPNALYNCVASFQRKLPLTADAPLAEVA
;
A
#
# COMPACT_ATOMS: atom_id res chain seq x y z
N VAL A 1 28.61 -10.61 12.07
CA VAL A 1 27.64 -10.61 13.17
C VAL A 1 26.62 -9.52 12.86
N TRP A 2 25.41 -9.90 12.46
CA TRP A 2 24.31 -8.96 12.21
C TRP A 2 23.65 -8.70 13.55
N GLU A 3 23.95 -7.58 14.18
CA GLU A 3 23.13 -7.07 15.28
C GLU A 3 21.78 -6.63 14.68
N LYS A 4 20.72 -7.36 15.02
CA LYS A 4 19.35 -6.92 14.73
C LYS A 4 19.09 -5.67 15.54
N LYS A 5 19.20 -4.49 14.92
CA LYS A 5 18.71 -3.26 15.51
C LYS A 5 17.19 -3.33 15.48
N LEU A 6 16.57 -3.50 16.63
CA LEU A 6 15.12 -3.32 16.77
C LEU A 6 14.84 -1.82 16.71
N LEU A 7 13.91 -1.44 15.83
CA LEU A 7 13.38 -0.07 15.79
C LEU A 7 12.34 0.04 16.91
N HIS A 8 12.58 0.95 17.85
CA HIS A 8 11.61 1.35 18.84
C HIS A 8 11.01 2.69 18.42
N LEU A 9 9.68 2.80 18.50
CA LEU A 9 8.98 4.06 18.35
C LEU A 9 8.66 4.62 19.72
N GLU A 10 9.11 5.84 19.98
CA GLU A 10 8.83 6.55 21.22
C GLU A 10 7.95 7.77 20.91
N PRO A 11 6.95 8.07 21.76
CA PRO A 11 6.21 9.30 21.66
C PRO A 11 7.16 10.51 21.78
N SER A 12 6.92 11.54 20.99
CA SER A 12 7.72 12.77 21.02
C SER A 12 6.80 13.98 21.03
N ASP A 13 7.09 14.91 21.93
CA ASP A 13 6.43 16.23 21.98
C ASP A 13 7.07 17.25 21.04
N ALA A 14 8.12 16.86 20.33
CA ALA A 14 8.77 17.73 19.37
C ALA A 14 7.86 18.03 18.18
N PRO A 15 7.85 19.27 17.65
CA PRO A 15 7.01 19.60 16.51
C PRO A 15 7.41 18.80 15.28
N CYS A 16 6.40 18.29 14.57
CA CYS A 16 6.63 17.61 13.30
C CYS A 16 7.38 18.52 12.32
N PRO A 17 8.46 18.05 11.69
CA PRO A 17 9.22 18.85 10.76
C PRO A 17 8.39 19.23 9.53
N VAL A 18 8.37 20.52 9.21
CA VAL A 18 7.74 21.06 7.99
C VAL A 18 8.81 21.72 7.14
N ARG A 19 8.92 21.30 5.89
CA ARG A 19 9.97 21.73 4.97
C ARG A 19 9.38 22.38 3.72
N GLN A 20 10.11 23.31 3.13
CA GLN A 20 9.80 23.82 1.80
C GLN A 20 10.56 23.01 0.76
N GLY A 21 9.87 22.60 -0.31
CA GLY A 21 10.41 21.80 -1.40
C GLY A 21 9.74 20.44 -1.51
N SER A 22 10.05 19.73 -2.59
CA SER A 22 9.48 18.42 -2.93
C SER A 22 10.45 17.25 -2.73
N ALA A 23 11.62 17.52 -2.13
CA ALA A 23 12.59 16.47 -1.85
C ALA A 23 12.06 15.48 -0.82
N LYS A 24 12.09 14.19 -1.16
CA LYS A 24 11.68 13.12 -0.24
C LYS A 24 12.67 13.02 0.92
N PRO A 25 12.19 12.98 2.16
CA PRO A 25 13.03 12.75 3.31
C PRO A 25 13.50 11.27 3.35
N GLU A 26 14.65 11.04 3.94
CA GLU A 26 15.04 9.69 4.37
C GLU A 26 14.45 9.42 5.76
N PHE A 27 14.00 8.18 6.02
CA PHE A 27 13.42 7.82 7.31
C PHE A 27 14.16 6.66 7.99
N PRO A 28 14.28 6.68 9.34
CA PRO A 28 14.01 7.86 10.16
C PRO A 28 14.97 9.00 9.78
N ASP A 29 14.55 10.25 9.91
CA ASP A 29 15.42 11.37 9.64
C ASP A 29 16.52 11.52 10.73
N GLU A 30 17.41 12.47 10.57
CA GLU A 30 18.52 12.71 11.51
C GLU A 30 18.08 12.99 12.95
N ASN A 31 16.81 13.40 13.15
CA ASN A 31 16.20 13.67 14.46
C ASN A 31 15.30 12.51 14.92
N GLY A 32 15.25 11.40 14.17
CA GLY A 32 14.45 10.23 14.49
C GLY A 32 12.97 10.32 14.11
N PHE A 33 12.53 11.35 13.39
CA PHE A 33 11.15 11.44 12.93
C PHE A 33 10.84 10.41 11.86
N THR A 34 9.64 9.89 11.93
CA THR A 34 9.09 8.90 10.97
C THR A 34 7.98 9.47 10.10
N VAL A 35 7.64 10.75 10.29
CA VAL A 35 6.67 11.51 9.51
C VAL A 35 7.27 12.87 9.20
N ALA A 36 7.05 13.36 7.99
CA ALA A 36 7.44 14.70 7.59
C ALA A 36 6.36 15.34 6.71
N LEU A 37 6.26 16.65 6.80
CA LEU A 37 5.40 17.47 5.95
C LEU A 37 6.28 18.36 5.09
N SER A 38 5.98 18.47 3.81
CA SER A 38 6.64 19.44 2.96
C SER A 38 5.66 20.09 2.00
N TYR A 39 6.03 21.22 1.42
CA TYR A 39 5.19 21.92 0.48
C TYR A 39 5.99 22.61 -0.61
N GLU A 40 5.43 22.63 -1.80
CA GLU A 40 5.97 23.36 -2.94
C GLU A 40 4.81 23.97 -3.76
N GLY A 41 4.78 25.29 -3.84
CA GLY A 41 3.69 26.03 -4.48
C GLY A 41 2.33 25.73 -3.83
N LYS A 42 1.46 25.01 -4.54
CA LYS A 42 0.11 24.62 -4.07
C LYS A 42 0.01 23.15 -3.67
N VAL A 43 1.11 22.44 -3.66
CA VAL A 43 1.16 21.01 -3.35
C VAL A 43 1.71 20.82 -1.94
N VAL A 44 1.05 20.00 -1.17
CA VAL A 44 1.51 19.55 0.15
C VAL A 44 1.86 18.06 0.03
N TYR A 45 3.02 17.72 0.51
CA TYR A 45 3.51 16.35 0.55
C TYR A 45 3.45 15.85 1.99
N PHE A 46 2.93 14.63 2.13
CA PHE A 46 2.94 13.89 3.38
C PHE A 46 3.84 12.68 3.15
N ASP A 47 4.96 12.65 3.84
CA ASP A 47 5.90 11.56 3.78
C ASP A 47 5.92 10.84 5.13
N TRP A 48 5.89 9.53 5.11
CA TRP A 48 5.95 8.72 6.33
C TRP A 48 6.72 7.43 6.11
N PHE A 49 7.32 6.94 7.16
CA PHE A 49 7.94 5.64 7.14
C PHE A 49 6.87 4.56 7.14
N HIS A 50 6.82 3.75 6.11
CA HIS A 50 5.71 2.80 5.87
C HIS A 50 5.57 1.74 6.97
N PHE A 51 6.59 1.55 7.80
CA PHE A 51 6.50 0.72 9.00
C PHE A 51 5.47 1.26 10.01
N LEU A 52 5.35 2.59 10.12
CA LEU A 52 4.43 3.23 11.07
C LEU A 52 2.96 2.97 10.72
N THR A 53 2.62 3.17 9.47
CA THR A 53 1.23 3.10 9.00
C THR A 53 1.16 2.86 7.49
N ASP A 54 0.03 2.38 7.04
CA ASP A 54 -0.29 2.28 5.61
C ASP A 54 -1.14 3.46 5.12
N GLY A 55 -1.50 3.43 3.82
CA GLY A 55 -2.27 4.51 3.20
C GLY A 55 -3.66 4.73 3.84
N ARG A 56 -4.31 3.68 4.35
CA ARG A 56 -5.59 3.80 5.05
C ARG A 56 -5.40 4.36 6.45
N GLY A 57 -4.36 3.92 7.16
CA GLY A 57 -4.08 4.36 8.52
C GLY A 57 -3.64 5.82 8.61
N ILE A 58 -2.89 6.34 7.62
CA ILE A 58 -2.44 7.74 7.61
C ILE A 58 -3.53 8.72 7.15
N ALA A 59 -4.54 8.27 6.42
CA ALA A 59 -5.55 9.14 5.81
C ALA A 59 -6.31 10.02 6.82
N PRO A 60 -6.74 9.54 8.01
CA PRO A 60 -7.37 10.38 9.03
C PRO A 60 -6.47 11.51 9.52
N PHE A 61 -5.18 11.22 9.75
CA PHE A 61 -4.20 12.23 10.14
C PHE A 61 -4.02 13.30 9.06
N MET A 62 -3.84 12.89 7.80
CA MET A 62 -3.73 13.83 6.67
C MET A 62 -4.98 14.72 6.56
N THR A 63 -6.16 14.14 6.71
CA THR A 63 -7.43 14.86 6.68
C THR A 63 -7.48 15.91 7.78
N MET A 64 -7.12 15.57 9.00
CA MET A 64 -7.10 16.47 10.15
C MET A 64 -6.12 17.64 9.93
N VAL A 65 -4.91 17.37 9.45
CA VAL A 65 -3.93 18.41 9.14
C VAL A 65 -4.47 19.40 8.11
N LEU A 66 -5.11 18.89 7.05
CA LEU A 66 -5.72 19.74 6.01
C LEU A 66 -6.91 20.55 6.55
N GLN A 67 -7.73 19.98 7.42
CA GLN A 67 -8.82 20.69 8.09
C GLN A 67 -8.31 21.84 8.95
N PHE A 68 -7.28 21.62 9.76
CA PHE A 68 -6.65 22.68 10.55
C PHE A 68 -6.01 23.76 9.67
N TYR A 69 -5.36 23.35 8.57
CA TYR A 69 -4.87 24.33 7.60
C TYR A 69 -6.01 25.19 7.03
N CYS A 70 -7.14 24.60 6.67
CA CYS A 70 -8.31 25.34 6.19
C CYS A 70 -8.87 26.29 7.25
N ASN A 71 -8.93 25.87 8.53
CA ASN A 71 -9.37 26.73 9.63
C ASN A 71 -8.48 27.97 9.75
N LEU A 72 -7.17 27.78 9.72
CA LEU A 72 -6.21 28.89 9.85
C LEU A 72 -6.19 29.79 8.61
N ARG A 73 -6.33 29.23 7.43
CA ARG A 73 -6.16 29.96 6.16
C ARG A 73 -7.42 30.64 5.67
N TYR A 74 -8.58 30.01 5.91
CA TYR A 74 -9.87 30.42 5.33
C TYR A 74 -10.95 30.72 6.37
N GLY A 75 -10.63 30.58 7.67
CA GLY A 75 -11.61 30.82 8.73
C GLY A 75 -12.74 29.79 8.78
N THR A 76 -12.51 28.59 8.27
CA THR A 76 -13.47 27.48 8.43
C THR A 76 -13.47 27.02 9.88
N ALA A 77 -14.51 26.28 10.26
CA ALA A 77 -14.69 25.79 11.63
C ALA A 77 -14.77 24.26 11.68
N PHE A 78 -13.83 23.59 11.02
CA PHE A 78 -13.72 22.14 11.15
C PHE A 78 -13.31 21.79 12.61
N GLU A 79 -14.06 20.90 13.21
CA GLU A 79 -13.73 20.39 14.54
C GLU A 79 -12.59 19.36 14.43
N GLY A 80 -11.63 19.45 15.34
CA GLY A 80 -10.59 18.42 15.48
C GLY A 80 -11.22 17.11 15.95
N GLN A 81 -10.81 16.02 15.37
CA GLN A 81 -11.20 14.69 15.80
C GLN A 81 -10.07 14.05 16.60
N THR A 82 -10.40 13.38 17.68
CA THR A 82 -9.44 12.50 18.34
C THR A 82 -9.25 11.28 17.45
N LEU A 83 -8.01 11.00 17.08
CA LEU A 83 -7.67 9.80 16.33
C LEU A 83 -7.55 8.65 17.32
N GLU A 84 -8.56 7.81 17.35
CA GLU A 84 -8.54 6.57 18.11
C GLU A 84 -8.12 5.43 17.21
N THR A 85 -7.29 4.55 17.73
CA THR A 85 -6.85 3.33 17.04
C THR A 85 -7.24 2.11 17.83
N ASP A 86 -7.58 1.04 17.13
CA ASP A 86 -7.70 -0.25 17.79
C ASP A 86 -6.33 -0.65 18.37
N PRO A 87 -6.30 -1.41 19.46
CA PRO A 87 -5.06 -1.87 20.07
C PRO A 87 -4.27 -2.72 19.07
N ALA A 88 -2.95 -2.72 19.23
CA ALA A 88 -2.10 -3.60 18.45
C ALA A 88 -2.48 -5.06 18.73
N TYR A 89 -2.55 -5.84 17.67
CA TYR A 89 -2.82 -7.26 17.77
C TYR A 89 -1.56 -8.03 18.20
N ASP A 90 -1.74 -9.13 18.90
CA ASP A 90 -0.68 -10.10 19.10
C ASP A 90 -0.54 -10.95 17.82
N ILE A 91 0.65 -10.99 17.26
CA ILE A 91 0.93 -11.77 16.05
C ILE A 91 0.76 -13.27 16.31
N GLU A 92 1.05 -13.74 17.52
CA GLU A 92 0.89 -15.14 17.89
C GLU A 92 -0.58 -15.56 17.89
N ASP A 93 -1.47 -14.69 18.37
CA ASP A 93 -2.92 -14.91 18.33
C ASP A 93 -3.44 -15.01 16.89
N ILE A 94 -2.86 -14.24 15.98
CA ILE A 94 -3.23 -14.28 14.56
C ILE A 94 -2.73 -15.55 13.91
N LEU A 95 -1.49 -15.91 14.14
CA LEU A 95 -0.91 -17.15 13.60
C LEU A 95 -1.66 -18.38 14.11
N ALA A 96 -2.18 -18.34 15.35
CA ALA A 96 -3.00 -19.41 15.89
C ALA A 96 -4.38 -19.51 15.20
N LYS A 97 -4.98 -18.38 14.80
CA LYS A 97 -6.25 -18.35 14.06
C LYS A 97 -6.11 -18.77 12.60
N TYR A 98 -4.95 -18.50 12.00
CA TYR A 98 -4.63 -18.80 10.61
C TYR A 98 -3.43 -19.76 10.58
N PRO A 99 -3.63 -21.03 11.03
CA PRO A 99 -2.58 -22.02 10.98
C PRO A 99 -2.08 -22.13 9.54
N GLU A 100 -0.81 -22.18 9.38
CA GLU A 100 -0.03 -22.09 8.15
C GLU A 100 -0.82 -22.56 6.93
N SER A 101 -1.38 -21.64 6.18
CA SER A 101 -1.67 -21.94 4.79
C SER A 101 -0.31 -22.31 4.20
N GLN A 102 -0.19 -23.51 3.64
CA GLN A 102 0.97 -23.95 2.88
C GLN A 102 1.14 -23.06 1.64
N VAL A 103 1.32 -21.78 1.87
CA VAL A 103 1.89 -20.89 0.86
C VAL A 103 3.34 -21.29 0.82
N ALA A 104 3.66 -22.15 -0.14
CA ALA A 104 5.02 -22.50 -0.43
C ALA A 104 5.82 -21.20 -0.44
N ASN A 105 6.76 -21.10 0.50
CA ASN A 105 7.71 -20.01 0.59
C ASN A 105 8.74 -20.09 -0.57
N ASP A 106 8.25 -20.28 -1.78
CA ASP A 106 9.02 -20.03 -2.98
C ASP A 106 9.14 -18.51 -3.16
N MET A 107 9.71 -17.88 -2.14
CA MET A 107 10.27 -16.54 -2.26
C MET A 107 11.52 -16.62 -3.14
N GLN A 108 11.38 -17.08 -4.35
CA GLN A 108 12.32 -16.71 -5.38
C GLN A 108 12.16 -15.22 -5.55
N ARG A 109 13.15 -14.46 -5.05
CA ARG A 109 13.20 -13.03 -5.34
C ARG A 109 13.08 -12.89 -6.83
N PRO A 110 12.06 -12.18 -7.35
CA PRO A 110 11.97 -11.97 -8.78
C PRO A 110 13.30 -11.37 -9.23
N VAL A 111 13.87 -11.91 -10.28
CA VAL A 111 15.00 -11.26 -10.94
C VAL A 111 14.42 -9.97 -11.49
N VAL A 112 14.62 -8.89 -10.74
CA VAL A 112 14.29 -7.56 -11.21
C VAL A 112 15.23 -7.32 -12.38
N GLN A 113 14.71 -7.39 -13.60
CA GLN A 113 15.45 -6.88 -14.75
C GLN A 113 15.64 -5.40 -14.48
N THR A 114 16.86 -5.01 -14.17
CA THR A 114 17.24 -3.60 -14.11
C THR A 114 17.19 -3.07 -15.52
N PHE A 115 16.13 -2.33 -15.83
CA PHE A 115 16.11 -1.52 -17.05
C PHE A 115 17.08 -0.37 -16.83
N GLU A 116 18.02 -0.16 -17.74
CA GLU A 116 18.97 0.96 -17.70
C GLU A 116 18.30 2.32 -17.93
N GLU A 117 17.02 2.31 -18.30
CA GLU A 117 16.25 3.52 -18.55
C GLU A 117 15.58 4.03 -17.28
N THR A 118 15.46 5.35 -17.18
CA THR A 118 14.72 6.02 -16.11
C THR A 118 13.30 5.47 -16.03
N PRO A 119 12.83 5.01 -14.86
CA PRO A 119 11.50 4.43 -14.74
C PRO A 119 10.45 5.43 -15.21
N THR A 120 9.73 5.08 -16.26
CA THR A 120 8.63 5.90 -16.76
C THR A 120 7.33 5.46 -16.09
N CYS A 121 6.68 6.39 -15.41
CA CYS A 121 5.36 6.13 -14.84
C CYS A 121 4.30 6.21 -15.96
N CYS A 122 3.68 5.09 -16.28
CA CYS A 122 2.54 5.04 -17.19
C CYS A 122 1.23 5.03 -16.41
N ARG A 123 0.35 6.00 -16.66
CA ARG A 123 -1.00 6.06 -16.08
C ARG A 123 -2.03 5.70 -17.13
N ILE A 124 -2.70 4.58 -16.96
CA ILE A 124 -3.79 4.13 -17.81
C ILE A 124 -5.12 4.39 -17.11
N ARG A 125 -6.06 5.01 -17.80
CA ARG A 125 -7.43 5.22 -17.32
C ARG A 125 -8.34 4.25 -18.05
N LEU A 126 -9.03 3.42 -17.28
CA LEU A 126 -10.03 2.49 -17.79
C LEU A 126 -11.44 2.95 -17.43
N GLU A 127 -12.40 2.68 -18.30
CA GLU A 127 -13.80 2.88 -17.97
C GLU A 127 -14.30 1.83 -16.99
N LYS A 128 -14.81 2.28 -15.84
CA LYS A 128 -15.30 1.40 -14.78
C LYS A 128 -16.40 0.46 -15.27
N ALA A 129 -17.34 0.97 -16.07
CA ALA A 129 -18.46 0.17 -16.57
C ALA A 129 -17.99 -1.03 -17.40
N GLY A 130 -17.06 -0.83 -18.33
CA GLY A 130 -16.50 -1.91 -19.14
C GLY A 130 -15.78 -2.98 -18.34
N LEU A 131 -15.05 -2.57 -17.28
CA LEU A 131 -14.39 -3.53 -16.38
C LEU A 131 -15.40 -4.34 -15.56
N VAL A 132 -16.44 -3.70 -15.03
CA VAL A 132 -17.50 -4.36 -14.27
C VAL A 132 -18.27 -5.35 -15.15
N ASP A 133 -18.63 -4.95 -16.37
CA ASP A 133 -19.31 -5.84 -17.32
C ASP A 133 -18.45 -7.06 -17.69
N ALA A 134 -17.16 -6.86 -17.91
CA ALA A 134 -16.23 -7.96 -18.16
C ALA A 134 -16.15 -8.92 -16.96
N ALA A 135 -16.08 -8.41 -15.75
CA ALA A 135 -16.06 -9.19 -14.53
C ALA A 135 -17.35 -10.00 -14.35
N LEU A 136 -18.51 -9.39 -14.59
CA LEU A 136 -19.80 -10.06 -14.52
C LEU A 136 -19.92 -11.20 -15.54
N ARG A 137 -19.46 -10.97 -16.77
CA ARG A 137 -19.44 -12.04 -17.80
C ARG A 137 -18.54 -13.22 -17.44
N CYS A 138 -17.45 -12.95 -16.71
CA CYS A 138 -16.53 -13.99 -16.24
C CYS A 138 -16.98 -14.62 -14.91
N GLY A 139 -17.99 -14.09 -14.23
CA GLY A 139 -18.44 -14.57 -12.92
C GLY A 139 -17.44 -14.29 -11.79
N VAL A 140 -16.59 -13.26 -11.94
CA VAL A 140 -15.52 -12.92 -10.99
C VAL A 140 -15.59 -11.46 -10.56
N LYS A 141 -14.73 -11.07 -9.59
CA LYS A 141 -14.67 -9.70 -9.12
C LYS A 141 -13.86 -8.80 -10.09
N PRO A 142 -14.17 -7.50 -10.18
CA PRO A 142 -13.43 -6.55 -11.05
C PRO A 142 -11.92 -6.54 -10.79
N PHE A 143 -11.49 -6.70 -9.55
CA PHE A 143 -10.06 -6.79 -9.20
C PHE A 143 -9.39 -8.00 -9.85
N SER A 144 -10.00 -9.19 -9.74
CA SER A 144 -9.47 -10.41 -10.36
C SER A 144 -9.41 -10.27 -11.89
N THR A 145 -10.46 -9.69 -12.50
CA THR A 145 -10.50 -9.44 -13.95
C THR A 145 -9.35 -8.52 -14.39
N LEU A 146 -9.14 -7.41 -13.65
CA LEU A 146 -8.03 -6.48 -13.95
C LEU A 146 -6.68 -7.15 -13.80
N THR A 147 -6.49 -7.93 -12.72
CA THR A 147 -5.24 -8.66 -12.47
C THR A 147 -4.96 -9.67 -13.59
N ALA A 148 -5.96 -10.43 -13.99
CA ALA A 148 -5.83 -11.40 -15.09
C ALA A 148 -5.48 -10.72 -16.43
N LEU A 149 -6.09 -9.58 -16.74
CA LEU A 149 -5.76 -8.79 -17.94
C LEU A 149 -4.32 -8.29 -17.91
N LEU A 150 -3.87 -7.76 -16.77
CA LEU A 150 -2.51 -7.31 -16.59
C LEU A 150 -1.51 -8.47 -16.72
N CYS A 151 -1.79 -9.61 -16.09
CA CYS A 151 -0.94 -10.80 -16.21
C CYS A 151 -0.84 -11.29 -17.66
N LYS A 152 -1.94 -11.30 -18.40
CA LYS A 152 -1.92 -11.63 -19.83
C LYS A 152 -1.09 -10.66 -20.65
N ALA A 153 -1.19 -9.37 -20.38
CA ALA A 153 -0.38 -8.34 -21.05
C ALA A 153 1.11 -8.48 -20.73
N VAL A 154 1.45 -8.68 -19.45
CA VAL A 154 2.85 -8.88 -19.01
C VAL A 154 3.43 -10.15 -19.63
N ARG A 155 2.66 -11.25 -19.64
CA ARG A 155 3.06 -12.49 -20.28
C ARG A 155 3.39 -12.28 -21.76
N ALA A 156 2.50 -11.63 -22.49
CA ALA A 156 2.70 -11.36 -23.90
C ALA A 156 3.94 -10.47 -24.15
N TYR A 157 4.18 -9.51 -23.26
CA TYR A 157 5.34 -8.62 -23.35
C TYR A 157 6.67 -9.33 -23.03
N LEU A 158 6.67 -10.20 -22.01
CA LEU A 158 7.88 -10.89 -21.55
C LEU A 158 8.13 -12.22 -22.26
N ASP A 159 7.19 -12.70 -23.07
CA ASP A 159 7.22 -14.02 -23.73
C ASP A 159 7.49 -15.15 -22.72
N LYS A 160 6.70 -15.21 -21.66
CA LYS A 160 6.81 -16.21 -20.59
C LYS A 160 5.53 -17.03 -20.48
N ASP A 161 5.66 -18.28 -20.02
CA ASP A 161 4.51 -19.17 -19.81
C ASP A 161 3.86 -19.02 -18.44
N GLU A 162 4.50 -18.29 -17.53
CA GLU A 162 3.95 -17.97 -16.22
C GLU A 162 4.24 -16.53 -15.85
N VAL A 163 3.37 -15.95 -15.03
CA VAL A 163 3.56 -14.63 -14.44
C VAL A 163 3.53 -14.76 -12.93
N LEU A 164 4.58 -14.28 -12.28
CA LEU A 164 4.60 -14.06 -10.85
C LEU A 164 4.13 -12.64 -10.58
N TYR A 165 3.08 -12.50 -9.80
CA TYR A 165 2.59 -11.18 -9.38
C TYR A 165 2.41 -11.11 -7.87
N SER A 166 2.57 -9.91 -7.34
CA SER A 166 2.30 -9.60 -5.94
C SER A 166 1.14 -8.64 -5.85
N TYR A 167 0.31 -8.81 -4.84
CA TYR A 167 -0.73 -7.87 -4.50
C TYR A 167 -0.79 -7.67 -3.00
N SER A 168 -1.17 -6.47 -2.61
CA SER A 168 -1.35 -6.11 -1.21
C SER A 168 -2.83 -6.00 -0.89
N THR A 169 -3.20 -6.42 0.31
CA THR A 169 -4.57 -6.32 0.82
C THR A 169 -4.56 -5.69 2.20
N ASP A 170 -5.64 -5.01 2.53
CA ASP A 170 -5.91 -4.52 3.87
C ASP A 170 -6.37 -5.71 4.74
N ALA A 171 -5.61 -6.03 5.76
CA ALA A 171 -5.88 -7.14 6.64
C ALA A 171 -6.71 -6.77 7.89
N ARG A 172 -7.15 -5.51 8.04
CA ARG A 172 -7.85 -5.02 9.25
C ARG A 172 -9.04 -5.87 9.64
N ASP A 173 -9.86 -6.24 8.69
CA ASP A 173 -11.04 -7.08 8.98
C ASP A 173 -10.63 -8.47 9.46
N ALA A 174 -9.62 -9.07 8.86
CA ALA A 174 -9.08 -10.36 9.28
C ALA A 174 -8.41 -10.33 10.65
N LEU A 175 -7.81 -9.18 10.99
CA LEU A 175 -7.18 -8.93 12.28
C LEU A 175 -8.17 -8.54 13.38
N GLY A 176 -9.44 -8.26 13.03
CA GLY A 176 -10.44 -7.75 13.96
C GLY A 176 -10.14 -6.33 14.47
N ALA A 177 -9.41 -5.55 13.70
CA ALA A 177 -8.97 -4.20 14.02
C ALA A 177 -9.37 -3.20 12.92
N PRO A 178 -10.68 -2.99 12.67
CA PRO A 178 -11.18 -2.20 11.55
C PRO A 178 -10.75 -0.72 11.59
N ASN A 179 -10.47 -0.19 12.77
CA ASN A 179 -10.05 1.20 13.00
C ASN A 179 -8.55 1.35 13.26
N ALA A 180 -7.77 0.31 13.02
CA ALA A 180 -6.33 0.38 13.22
C ALA A 180 -5.69 1.47 12.36
N LEU A 181 -4.89 2.32 12.99
CA LEU A 181 -4.10 3.36 12.31
C LEU A 181 -2.69 2.90 11.94
N TYR A 182 -2.22 1.80 12.53
CA TYR A 182 -0.94 1.19 12.18
C TYR A 182 -1.01 0.40 10.86
N ASN A 183 0.14 -0.07 10.39
CA ASN A 183 0.24 -0.80 9.14
C ASN A 183 -0.42 -2.19 9.25
N CYS A 184 -1.49 -2.39 8.49
CA CYS A 184 -2.22 -3.66 8.40
C CYS A 184 -2.18 -4.24 6.98
N VAL A 185 -1.17 -3.91 6.19
CA VAL A 185 -1.02 -4.44 4.83
C VAL A 185 -0.41 -5.82 4.87
N ALA A 186 -1.11 -6.79 4.32
CA ALA A 186 -0.58 -8.11 4.01
C ALA A 186 -0.28 -8.20 2.51
N SER A 187 0.90 -8.73 2.17
CA SER A 187 1.31 -8.91 0.77
C SER A 187 1.33 -10.38 0.42
N PHE A 188 0.74 -10.72 -0.71
CA PHE A 188 0.67 -12.07 -1.22
C PHE A 188 1.36 -12.15 -2.58
N GLN A 189 1.98 -13.30 -2.83
CA GLN A 189 2.54 -13.63 -4.13
C GLN A 189 1.78 -14.80 -4.74
N ARG A 190 1.53 -14.73 -6.03
CA ARG A 190 0.88 -15.79 -6.79
C ARG A 190 1.64 -16.03 -8.09
N LYS A 191 1.83 -17.29 -8.40
CA LYS A 191 2.24 -17.72 -9.74
C LYS A 191 0.99 -18.06 -10.53
N LEU A 192 0.87 -17.48 -11.69
CA LEU A 192 -0.24 -17.74 -12.59
C LEU A 192 0.31 -18.38 -13.85
N PRO A 193 0.13 -19.69 -14.04
CA PRO A 193 0.43 -20.33 -15.30
C PRO A 193 -0.56 -19.81 -16.34
N LEU A 194 -0.07 -19.28 -17.43
CA LEU A 194 -0.88 -18.69 -18.48
C LEU A 194 -0.55 -19.32 -19.82
N THR A 195 -1.51 -19.95 -20.45
CA THR A 195 -1.42 -20.21 -21.89
C THR A 195 -1.85 -18.95 -22.66
N ALA A 196 -1.33 -18.79 -23.87
CA ALA A 196 -1.64 -17.61 -24.70
C ALA A 196 -3.17 -17.44 -24.87
N ASP A 197 -3.86 -18.56 -25.04
CA ASP A 197 -5.27 -18.63 -25.41
C ASP A 197 -6.20 -18.87 -24.21
N ALA A 198 -5.66 -18.90 -22.96
CA ALA A 198 -6.50 -19.12 -21.78
C ALA A 198 -7.63 -18.08 -21.70
N PRO A 199 -8.91 -18.53 -21.60
CA PRO A 199 -10.02 -17.61 -21.43
C PRO A 199 -9.86 -16.76 -20.17
N LEU A 200 -10.32 -15.52 -20.22
CA LEU A 200 -10.23 -14.62 -19.06
C LEU A 200 -10.93 -15.22 -17.82
N ALA A 201 -12.02 -15.93 -18.01
CA ALA A 201 -12.77 -16.56 -16.93
C ALA A 201 -12.01 -17.69 -16.22
N GLU A 202 -11.02 -18.31 -16.87
CA GLU A 202 -10.18 -19.35 -16.27
C GLU A 202 -8.98 -18.76 -15.53
N VAL A 203 -8.60 -17.54 -15.87
CA VAL A 203 -7.43 -16.84 -15.33
C VAL A 203 -7.79 -15.94 -14.16
N ALA A 204 -9.00 -15.40 -14.14
CA ALA A 204 -9.49 -14.44 -13.14
C ALA A 204 -10.13 -15.13 -11.94
#